data_b59b33bcfcd1c7c73427dd20ef711300
#
_entry.id   b59b33bcfcd1c7c73427dd20ef711300
#
_cell.length_a   1.000
_cell.length_b   1.000
_cell.length_c   1.000
_cell.angle_alpha   90.00
_cell.angle_beta   90.00
_cell.angle_gamma   90.00
#
_symmetry.space_group_name_H-M   'P 1'
#
loop_
_entity.id
_entity.type
_entity.pdbx_description
1 polymer ?
#
loop_
_entity_poly.entity_id
_entity_poly.type
_entity_poly.pdbx_seq_one_letter_code
_entity_poly.pdbx_strand_id
1 'polypeptide(L)'
;MGLRFERVAVIGAGVSGLAAARHLIDYGLDVTIYERSSKPGGVWAYDERKPLETRYPSVLPSVAGLYSDVDSDSEDATHQSLYSQTEGLELKHAPPGPAYFGLTTNISTKLQEMKDHPWKEGTGDFVNVKVVGNYLEDYARRFYLGKALRYNTKVETIDKINGKWIVRSKLLNKTHDGNIELIESEEAFDKVVVASGHYHANRVPDIKGLKEWRKEYPERVMHSKAYRRPEVLADQTVLLIGGSVSSTDIARELNGIAKEVYQSTRGGQFDLPLSFLPPSAKRIGECASFEFQTSNEGRGIVHLKDGTTLVGIDKIVICTGYHISYPFLHPYHNDLISPAEASETVLVTDGTQVHNLHKDIFYIPDPTLAFVGTAYYVSTFSLFEFQAIAIAAVFSERAQLPLEEEMREEYRLKVIEKGFGRAFHALNEGREPEYVHQLVAWINADAASSGGKRVEGHSEAWLREDEIKMEKLRERFDKKKQEEKQDGGLRIYNPNSREPLPRSNYRLFKGIESNGALKEQVVG
;
A
#
# COMPACT_ATOMS: atom_id res chain seq x y z
N MET A 1 -37.59 21.80 12.93
CA MET A 1 -36.55 21.41 11.96
C MET A 1 -35.84 20.20 12.54
N GLY A 2 -35.94 19.04 11.90
CA GLY A 2 -35.20 17.86 12.36
C GLY A 2 -33.70 18.10 12.23
N LEU A 3 -32.90 17.69 13.21
CA LEU A 3 -31.45 17.71 13.16
C LEU A 3 -31.04 16.90 11.92
N ARG A 4 -30.52 17.57 10.90
CA ARG A 4 -29.96 16.91 9.71
C ARG A 4 -28.52 16.54 10.04
N PHE A 5 -28.26 15.27 10.31
CA PHE A 5 -26.91 14.76 10.45
C PHE A 5 -26.19 14.83 9.10
N GLU A 6 -24.94 15.30 9.11
CA GLU A 6 -24.10 15.25 7.91
C GLU A 6 -23.76 13.79 7.57
N ARG A 7 -23.95 13.45 6.30
CA ARG A 7 -23.72 12.12 5.77
C ARG A 7 -22.27 11.97 5.27
N VAL A 8 -21.61 10.93 5.73
CA VAL A 8 -20.22 10.64 5.35
C VAL A 8 -20.14 9.28 4.68
N ALA A 9 -19.56 9.22 3.48
CA ALA A 9 -19.19 7.98 2.83
C ALA A 9 -17.76 7.60 3.20
N VAL A 10 -17.54 6.37 3.67
CA VAL A 10 -16.22 5.77 3.90
C VAL A 10 -15.97 4.69 2.86
N ILE A 11 -14.89 4.80 2.09
CA ILE A 11 -14.60 3.91 0.98
C ILE A 11 -13.55 2.87 1.39
N GLY A 12 -13.98 1.65 1.66
CA GLY A 12 -13.20 0.52 2.15
C GLY A 12 -13.42 0.23 3.63
N ALA A 13 -13.44 -1.05 4.00
CA ALA A 13 -13.55 -1.56 5.37
C ALA A 13 -12.28 -2.30 5.84
N GLY A 14 -11.11 -1.83 5.39
CA GLY A 14 -9.82 -2.19 5.98
C GLY A 14 -9.61 -1.49 7.33
N VAL A 15 -8.42 -1.62 7.92
CA VAL A 15 -8.08 -0.98 9.20
C VAL A 15 -8.40 0.52 9.21
N SER A 16 -8.04 1.23 8.12
CA SER A 16 -8.29 2.67 7.95
C SER A 16 -9.77 3.02 7.98
N GLY A 17 -10.59 2.27 7.23
CA GLY A 17 -12.02 2.54 7.10
C GLY A 17 -12.80 2.17 8.36
N LEU A 18 -12.44 1.09 9.03
CA LEU A 18 -13.04 0.70 10.30
C LEU A 18 -12.75 1.74 11.40
N ALA A 19 -11.50 2.23 11.48
CA ALA A 19 -11.12 3.31 12.39
C ALA A 19 -11.89 4.60 12.08
N ALA A 20 -11.91 5.02 10.80
CA ALA A 20 -12.64 6.21 10.38
C ALA A 20 -14.12 6.14 10.73
N ALA A 21 -14.78 5.03 10.40
CA ALA A 21 -16.21 4.86 10.65
C ALA A 21 -16.55 4.91 12.14
N ARG A 22 -15.78 4.21 13.00
CA ARG A 22 -15.98 4.26 14.44
C ARG A 22 -15.97 5.69 14.94
N HIS A 23 -14.88 6.42 14.69
CA HIS A 23 -14.72 7.77 15.24
C HIS A 23 -15.70 8.77 14.65
N LEU A 24 -16.06 8.67 13.37
CA LEU A 24 -17.12 9.49 12.76
C LEU A 24 -18.48 9.27 13.43
N ILE A 25 -18.85 8.01 13.71
CA ILE A 25 -20.09 7.66 14.42
C ILE A 25 -20.04 8.18 15.87
N ASP A 26 -18.92 8.00 16.57
CA ASP A 26 -18.73 8.49 17.95
C ASP A 26 -18.82 10.03 18.04
N TYR A 27 -18.52 10.72 16.95
CA TYR A 27 -18.64 12.18 16.83
C TYR A 27 -20.03 12.64 16.30
N GLY A 28 -20.96 11.70 16.09
CA GLY A 28 -22.36 12.00 15.79
C GLY A 28 -22.70 12.17 14.32
N LEU A 29 -21.85 11.66 13.41
CA LEU A 29 -22.07 11.74 11.97
C LEU A 29 -22.82 10.49 11.45
N ASP A 30 -23.58 10.65 10.36
CA ASP A 30 -24.29 9.56 9.68
C ASP A 30 -23.34 8.90 8.66
N VAL A 31 -22.90 7.67 8.93
CA VAL A 31 -21.83 7.00 8.19
C VAL A 31 -22.35 5.84 7.36
N THR A 32 -21.93 5.78 6.10
CA THR A 32 -22.06 4.61 5.23
C THR A 32 -20.68 4.13 4.83
N ILE A 33 -20.36 2.84 5.06
CA ILE A 33 -19.08 2.21 4.67
C ILE A 33 -19.34 1.33 3.46
N TYR A 34 -18.61 1.55 2.38
CA TYR A 34 -18.65 0.73 1.18
C TYR A 34 -17.48 -0.26 1.18
N GLU A 35 -17.78 -1.57 1.19
CA GLU A 35 -16.78 -2.62 1.09
C GLU A 35 -17.14 -3.56 -0.05
N ARG A 36 -16.22 -3.70 -1.01
CA ARG A 36 -16.43 -4.54 -2.20
C ARG A 36 -16.39 -6.03 -1.91
N SER A 37 -15.69 -6.45 -0.85
CA SER A 37 -15.66 -7.85 -0.42
C SER A 37 -16.80 -8.20 0.54
N SER A 38 -16.96 -9.49 0.84
CA SER A 38 -18.01 -9.99 1.71
C SER A 38 -17.70 -9.90 3.21
N LYS A 39 -16.50 -9.38 3.56
CA LYS A 39 -16.03 -9.23 4.94
C LYS A 39 -15.11 -8.03 5.09
N PRO A 40 -14.96 -7.48 6.32
CA PRO A 40 -14.01 -6.41 6.58
C PRO A 40 -12.58 -6.96 6.68
N GLY A 41 -11.60 -6.05 6.78
CA GLY A 41 -10.20 -6.39 7.02
C GLY A 41 -9.24 -5.94 5.93
N GLY A 42 -9.73 -5.59 4.74
CA GLY A 42 -8.91 -5.07 3.64
C GLY A 42 -7.78 -6.05 3.27
N VAL A 43 -6.52 -5.59 3.31
CA VAL A 43 -5.35 -6.42 2.99
C VAL A 43 -5.18 -7.61 3.94
N TRP A 44 -5.70 -7.55 5.16
CA TRP A 44 -5.65 -8.62 6.16
C TRP A 44 -6.77 -9.66 6.01
N ALA A 45 -7.73 -9.41 5.13
CA ALA A 45 -8.77 -10.37 4.77
C ALA A 45 -8.20 -11.39 3.77
N TYR A 46 -7.46 -12.38 4.27
CA TYR A 46 -6.85 -13.41 3.42
C TYR A 46 -7.87 -14.14 2.55
N ASP A 47 -7.55 -14.29 1.27
CA ASP A 47 -8.31 -15.04 0.27
C ASP A 47 -7.35 -15.97 -0.49
N GLU A 48 -7.65 -17.27 -0.51
CA GLU A 48 -6.84 -18.28 -1.20
C GLU A 48 -6.89 -18.13 -2.73
N ARG A 49 -7.97 -17.54 -3.27
CA ARG A 49 -8.12 -17.32 -4.70
C ARG A 49 -7.04 -16.37 -5.20
N LYS A 50 -6.59 -16.60 -6.42
CA LYS A 50 -5.70 -15.65 -7.09
C LYS A 50 -6.52 -14.50 -7.68
N PRO A 51 -6.02 -13.25 -7.66
CA PRO A 51 -6.64 -12.18 -8.41
C PRO A 51 -6.53 -12.45 -9.91
N LEU A 52 -7.38 -11.81 -10.69
CA LEU A 52 -7.20 -11.76 -12.13
C LEU A 52 -5.85 -11.14 -12.47
N GLU A 53 -5.27 -11.58 -13.57
CA GLU A 53 -3.95 -11.08 -13.99
C GLU A 53 -4.02 -9.61 -14.41
N THR A 54 -2.95 -8.90 -14.12
CA THR A 54 -2.77 -7.51 -14.52
C THR A 54 -2.22 -7.40 -15.94
N ARG A 55 -2.26 -6.20 -16.51
CA ARG A 55 -1.64 -5.90 -17.81
C ARG A 55 -0.11 -5.92 -17.73
N TYR A 56 0.54 -6.23 -18.85
CA TYR A 56 2.00 -6.22 -19.01
C TYR A 56 2.38 -5.37 -20.24
N PRO A 57 3.01 -4.22 -20.04
CA PRO A 57 3.32 -3.55 -18.76
C PRO A 57 2.08 -2.97 -18.07
N SER A 58 2.21 -2.60 -16.77
CA SER A 58 1.21 -1.88 -16.00
C SER A 58 1.87 -0.66 -15.37
N VAL A 59 1.89 0.46 -16.12
CA VAL A 59 2.63 1.67 -15.78
C VAL A 59 1.73 2.87 -15.46
N LEU A 60 0.44 2.82 -15.86
CA LEU A 60 -0.51 3.91 -15.64
C LEU A 60 -1.39 3.64 -14.42
N PRO A 61 -1.36 4.49 -13.37
CA PRO A 61 -2.09 4.27 -12.13
C PRO A 61 -3.61 4.16 -12.30
N SER A 62 -4.22 4.98 -13.14
CA SER A 62 -5.68 5.03 -13.32
C SER A 62 -6.28 3.73 -13.83
N VAL A 63 -5.51 2.95 -14.58
CA VAL A 63 -5.96 1.68 -15.19
C VAL A 63 -5.31 0.43 -14.62
N ALA A 64 -4.29 0.57 -13.77
CA ALA A 64 -3.50 -0.56 -13.25
C ALA A 64 -4.30 -1.53 -12.35
N GLY A 65 -5.44 -1.11 -11.81
CA GLY A 65 -6.34 -1.94 -11.01
C GLY A 65 -7.63 -2.33 -11.74
N LEU A 66 -7.78 -1.92 -12.98
CA LEU A 66 -8.97 -2.21 -13.77
C LEU A 66 -8.73 -3.49 -14.60
N TYR A 67 -9.66 -4.40 -14.50
CA TYR A 67 -9.77 -5.59 -15.34
C TYR A 67 -10.80 -5.24 -16.41
N SER A 68 -10.36 -4.83 -17.61
CA SER A 68 -11.27 -4.33 -18.64
C SER A 68 -11.99 -5.47 -19.36
N ASP A 69 -13.29 -5.26 -19.58
CA ASP A 69 -14.08 -6.07 -20.52
C ASP A 69 -13.80 -5.66 -21.99
N VAL A 70 -12.99 -4.60 -22.19
CA VAL A 70 -12.88 -3.90 -23.48
C VAL A 70 -11.79 -4.48 -24.38
N ASP A 71 -10.90 -5.31 -23.86
CA ASP A 71 -9.87 -5.94 -24.69
C ASP A 71 -10.37 -7.28 -25.29
N SER A 72 -11.60 -7.30 -25.84
CA SER A 72 -12.05 -8.41 -26.69
C SER A 72 -11.18 -8.57 -27.96
N ASP A 73 -10.41 -7.55 -28.30
CA ASP A 73 -9.43 -7.56 -29.40
C ASP A 73 -8.00 -7.85 -28.93
N SER A 74 -7.73 -7.96 -27.61
CA SER A 74 -6.43 -8.38 -27.13
C SER A 74 -6.37 -9.91 -27.11
N GLU A 75 -5.35 -10.47 -27.76
CA GLU A 75 -5.00 -11.90 -27.77
C GLU A 75 -4.79 -12.51 -26.36
N ASP A 76 -4.96 -11.72 -25.28
CA ASP A 76 -4.99 -12.13 -23.86
C ASP A 76 -6.31 -12.82 -23.42
N ALA A 77 -7.27 -13.00 -24.31
CA ALA A 77 -8.55 -13.70 -24.06
C ALA A 77 -8.39 -15.17 -23.60
N THR A 78 -7.20 -15.73 -23.79
CA THR A 78 -6.91 -17.13 -23.39
C THR A 78 -6.94 -17.38 -21.88
N HIS A 79 -6.73 -16.36 -21.03
CA HIS A 79 -6.78 -16.53 -19.57
C HIS A 79 -8.17 -16.38 -18.95
N GLN A 80 -9.13 -15.77 -19.65
CA GLN A 80 -10.51 -15.70 -19.16
C GLN A 80 -11.21 -17.07 -19.17
N SER A 81 -10.70 -18.04 -19.94
CA SER A 81 -11.25 -19.40 -19.99
C SER A 81 -10.98 -20.26 -18.74
N LEU A 82 -10.10 -19.79 -17.82
CA LEU A 82 -9.77 -20.52 -16.58
C LEU A 82 -10.83 -20.36 -15.48
N TYR A 83 -11.73 -19.38 -15.60
CA TYR A 83 -12.75 -19.09 -14.60
C TYR A 83 -14.15 -19.22 -15.23
N SER A 84 -15.11 -19.68 -14.45
CA SER A 84 -16.52 -19.57 -14.84
C SER A 84 -16.90 -18.09 -14.98
N GLN A 85 -17.92 -17.78 -15.76
CA GLN A 85 -18.40 -16.41 -15.93
C GLN A 85 -18.74 -15.76 -14.58
N THR A 86 -19.36 -16.51 -13.68
CA THR A 86 -19.72 -16.07 -12.31
C THR A 86 -18.47 -15.75 -11.49
N GLU A 87 -17.48 -16.65 -11.46
CA GLU A 87 -16.22 -16.46 -10.73
C GLU A 87 -15.41 -15.29 -11.30
N GLY A 88 -15.37 -15.12 -12.60
CA GLY A 88 -14.74 -13.97 -13.24
C GLY A 88 -15.37 -12.64 -12.82
N LEU A 89 -16.70 -12.56 -12.72
CA LEU A 89 -17.42 -11.38 -12.23
C LEU A 89 -17.09 -11.09 -10.76
N GLU A 90 -17.06 -12.10 -9.89
CA GLU A 90 -16.67 -11.95 -8.49
C GLU A 90 -15.25 -11.40 -8.35
N LEU A 91 -14.29 -11.95 -9.09
CA LEU A 91 -12.89 -11.52 -9.05
C LEU A 91 -12.70 -10.10 -9.61
N LYS A 92 -13.50 -9.68 -10.60
CA LYS A 92 -13.53 -8.29 -11.10
C LYS A 92 -14.14 -7.33 -10.09
N HIS A 93 -15.20 -7.75 -9.40
CA HIS A 93 -15.90 -6.94 -8.42
C HIS A 93 -15.06 -6.75 -7.14
N ALA A 94 -14.57 -7.84 -6.58
CA ALA A 94 -13.80 -7.89 -5.33
C ALA A 94 -12.50 -8.70 -5.51
N PRO A 95 -11.49 -8.15 -6.22
CA PRO A 95 -10.24 -8.87 -6.43
C PRO A 95 -9.53 -9.15 -5.10
N PRO A 96 -9.01 -10.38 -4.90
CA PRO A 96 -8.23 -10.73 -3.74
C PRO A 96 -7.04 -9.79 -3.52
N GLY A 97 -6.77 -9.49 -2.24
CA GLY A 97 -5.62 -8.70 -1.83
C GLY A 97 -4.28 -9.44 -2.00
N PRO A 98 -3.16 -8.78 -1.65
CA PRO A 98 -1.82 -9.36 -1.78
C PRO A 98 -1.41 -10.30 -0.65
N ALA A 99 -2.25 -10.52 0.35
CA ALA A 99 -1.91 -11.39 1.47
C ALA A 99 -1.71 -12.84 1.00
N TYR A 100 -0.73 -13.50 1.58
CA TYR A 100 -0.41 -14.91 1.36
C TYR A 100 -0.51 -15.69 2.68
N PHE A 101 -0.59 -17.00 2.62
CA PHE A 101 -0.92 -17.86 3.77
C PHE A 101 0.06 -17.72 4.94
N GLY A 102 1.35 -17.64 4.66
CA GLY A 102 2.41 -17.51 5.66
C GLY A 102 2.66 -16.07 6.13
N LEU A 103 1.93 -15.07 5.61
CA LEU A 103 2.13 -13.67 5.99
C LEU A 103 1.99 -13.48 7.49
N THR A 104 3.02 -12.92 8.10
CA THR A 104 3.03 -12.48 9.50
C THR A 104 3.23 -10.97 9.59
N THR A 105 2.81 -10.36 10.71
CA THR A 105 3.11 -8.97 10.99
C THR A 105 4.62 -8.78 11.10
N ASN A 106 5.13 -7.66 10.61
CA ASN A 106 6.53 -7.25 10.73
C ASN A 106 6.73 -6.16 11.79
N ILE A 107 5.64 -5.75 12.42
CA ILE A 107 5.57 -4.81 13.55
C ILE A 107 4.87 -5.54 14.70
N SER A 108 5.34 -5.32 15.93
CA SER A 108 4.76 -5.92 17.14
C SER A 108 3.28 -5.57 17.28
N THR A 109 2.47 -6.53 17.73
CA THR A 109 1.06 -6.31 18.06
C THR A 109 0.87 -5.20 19.09
N LYS A 110 1.84 -4.98 19.99
CA LYS A 110 1.82 -3.88 20.97
C LYS A 110 1.83 -2.48 20.34
N LEU A 111 2.39 -2.36 19.11
CA LEU A 111 2.37 -1.14 18.31
C LEU A 111 1.19 -1.10 17.33
N GLN A 112 0.59 -2.26 17.05
CA GLN A 112 -0.54 -2.43 16.14
C GLN A 112 -1.83 -2.71 16.91
N GLU A 113 -2.14 -1.93 17.92
CA GLU A 113 -3.35 -2.02 18.72
C GLU A 113 -4.24 -0.80 18.47
N MET A 114 -5.54 -1.06 18.26
CA MET A 114 -6.55 -0.02 18.13
C MET A 114 -7.01 0.43 19.53
N LYS A 115 -7.32 1.70 19.69
CA LYS A 115 -7.82 2.25 20.94
C LYS A 115 -9.10 1.52 21.39
N ASP A 116 -9.16 1.19 22.69
CA ASP A 116 -10.28 0.48 23.31
C ASP A 116 -10.57 -0.93 22.73
N HIS A 117 -9.61 -1.48 21.96
CA HIS A 117 -9.71 -2.83 21.42
C HIS A 117 -8.38 -3.57 21.53
N PRO A 118 -8.01 -4.00 22.75
CA PRO A 118 -6.78 -4.73 22.97
C PRO A 118 -6.81 -6.10 22.28
N TRP A 119 -5.62 -6.60 21.95
CA TRP A 119 -5.46 -7.99 21.49
C TRP A 119 -5.91 -8.95 22.57
N LYS A 120 -6.36 -10.12 22.17
CA LYS A 120 -6.72 -11.20 23.12
C LYS A 120 -5.49 -11.57 23.96
N GLU A 121 -5.72 -11.86 25.23
CA GLU A 121 -4.66 -12.33 26.13
C GLU A 121 -3.92 -13.54 25.55
N GLY A 122 -2.61 -13.55 25.65
CA GLY A 122 -1.75 -14.58 25.07
C GLY A 122 -1.44 -14.40 23.57
N THR A 123 -1.90 -13.32 22.92
CA THR A 123 -1.50 -13.02 21.54
C THR A 123 0.00 -12.69 21.48
N GLY A 124 0.71 -13.35 20.57
CA GLY A 124 2.16 -13.11 20.37
C GLY A 124 2.47 -11.74 19.78
N ASP A 125 3.73 -11.31 19.89
CA ASP A 125 4.20 -10.04 19.35
C ASP A 125 4.10 -9.98 17.80
N PHE A 126 4.29 -11.11 17.12
CA PHE A 126 4.15 -11.22 15.67
C PHE A 126 3.15 -12.33 15.35
N VAL A 127 2.14 -12.00 14.57
CA VAL A 127 1.00 -12.89 14.34
C VAL A 127 0.72 -13.07 12.85
N ASN A 128 0.13 -14.22 12.52
CA ASN A 128 -0.27 -14.54 11.15
C ASN A 128 -1.44 -13.66 10.67
N VAL A 129 -1.53 -13.47 9.37
CA VAL A 129 -2.57 -12.69 8.68
C VAL A 129 -4.00 -13.03 9.14
N LYS A 130 -4.30 -14.29 9.44
CA LYS A 130 -5.63 -14.71 9.92
C LYS A 130 -5.97 -14.18 11.31
N VAL A 131 -4.96 -14.06 12.18
CA VAL A 131 -5.14 -13.48 13.53
C VAL A 131 -5.48 -12.01 13.42
N VAL A 132 -4.80 -11.30 12.51
CA VAL A 132 -5.08 -9.88 12.23
C VAL A 132 -6.47 -9.70 11.61
N GLY A 133 -6.83 -10.54 10.63
CA GLY A 133 -8.17 -10.52 10.03
C GLY A 133 -9.28 -10.69 11.08
N ASN A 134 -9.14 -11.68 11.96
CA ASN A 134 -10.08 -11.92 13.06
C ASN A 134 -10.16 -10.73 14.05
N TYR A 135 -9.03 -10.09 14.35
CA TYR A 135 -8.98 -8.90 15.18
C TYR A 135 -9.81 -7.74 14.58
N LEU A 136 -9.71 -7.52 13.26
CA LEU A 136 -10.48 -6.48 12.58
C LEU A 136 -11.97 -6.83 12.45
N GLU A 137 -12.33 -8.10 12.27
CA GLU A 137 -13.72 -8.54 12.32
C GLU A 137 -14.31 -8.37 13.73
N ASP A 138 -13.54 -8.68 14.78
CA ASP A 138 -13.92 -8.45 16.17
C ASP A 138 -14.08 -6.96 16.47
N TYR A 139 -13.19 -6.08 15.92
CA TYR A 139 -13.32 -4.63 16.02
C TYR A 139 -14.64 -4.14 15.42
N ALA A 140 -14.95 -4.53 14.18
CA ALA A 140 -16.18 -4.13 13.51
C ALA A 140 -17.43 -4.55 14.32
N ARG A 141 -17.39 -5.72 14.93
CA ARG A 141 -18.48 -6.25 15.77
C ARG A 141 -18.59 -5.51 17.10
N ARG A 142 -17.46 -5.29 17.79
CA ARG A 142 -17.38 -4.61 19.09
C ARG A 142 -17.97 -3.19 19.03
N PHE A 143 -17.69 -2.47 17.97
CA PHE A 143 -18.16 -1.08 17.78
C PHE A 143 -19.44 -0.97 16.94
N TYR A 144 -20.16 -2.09 16.75
CA TYR A 144 -21.48 -2.15 16.08
C TYR A 144 -21.50 -1.52 14.67
N LEU A 145 -20.37 -1.61 13.95
CA LEU A 145 -20.23 -1.00 12.62
C LEU A 145 -21.09 -1.69 11.54
N GLY A 146 -21.64 -2.86 11.83
CA GLY A 146 -22.43 -3.65 10.88
C GLY A 146 -23.64 -2.92 10.29
N LYS A 147 -24.21 -1.93 11.00
CA LYS A 147 -25.32 -1.11 10.47
C LYS A 147 -24.89 -0.12 9.38
N ALA A 148 -23.65 0.35 9.46
CA ALA A 148 -23.06 1.28 8.48
C ALA A 148 -22.39 0.53 7.31
N LEU A 149 -22.04 -0.76 7.47
CA LEU A 149 -21.29 -1.56 6.50
C LEU A 149 -22.20 -2.09 5.38
N ARG A 150 -21.82 -1.80 4.14
CA ARG A 150 -22.37 -2.37 2.92
C ARG A 150 -21.33 -3.26 2.26
N TYR A 151 -21.43 -4.55 2.52
CA TYR A 151 -20.57 -5.55 1.91
C TYR A 151 -20.95 -5.81 0.44
N ASN A 152 -20.04 -6.46 -0.28
CA ASN A 152 -20.20 -6.77 -1.70
C ASN A 152 -20.55 -5.53 -2.55
N THR A 153 -20.19 -4.34 -2.09
CA THR A 153 -20.57 -3.07 -2.72
C THR A 153 -19.32 -2.32 -3.16
N LYS A 154 -19.06 -2.34 -4.44
CA LYS A 154 -17.92 -1.68 -5.09
C LYS A 154 -18.31 -0.25 -5.48
N VAL A 155 -17.55 0.74 -5.05
CA VAL A 155 -17.69 2.11 -5.53
C VAL A 155 -17.02 2.23 -6.90
N GLU A 156 -17.77 2.70 -7.89
CA GLU A 156 -17.34 2.88 -9.28
C GLU A 156 -16.88 4.31 -9.55
N THR A 157 -17.66 5.31 -9.12
CA THR A 157 -17.29 6.72 -9.28
C THR A 157 -17.71 7.57 -8.08
N ILE A 158 -16.97 8.64 -7.84
CA ILE A 158 -17.27 9.68 -6.87
C ILE A 158 -17.06 11.03 -7.55
N ASP A 159 -18.12 11.80 -7.67
CA ASP A 159 -18.11 13.11 -8.31
C ASP A 159 -18.65 14.20 -7.37
N LYS A 160 -18.11 15.42 -7.44
CA LYS A 160 -18.65 16.56 -6.71
C LYS A 160 -19.65 17.29 -7.59
N ILE A 161 -20.95 17.24 -7.24
CA ILE A 161 -22.05 17.86 -8.00
C ILE A 161 -22.88 18.71 -7.05
N ASN A 162 -23.02 20.00 -7.37
CA ASN A 162 -23.82 20.95 -6.57
C ASN A 162 -23.49 20.93 -5.06
N GLY A 163 -22.20 20.87 -4.73
CA GLY A 163 -21.71 20.86 -3.34
C GLY A 163 -21.86 19.53 -2.60
N LYS A 164 -22.37 18.47 -3.23
CA LYS A 164 -22.49 17.13 -2.67
C LYS A 164 -21.56 16.15 -3.40
N TRP A 165 -21.07 15.15 -2.66
CA TRP A 165 -20.37 14.02 -3.22
C TRP A 165 -21.36 12.95 -3.66
N ILE A 166 -21.43 12.70 -4.94
CA ILE A 166 -22.29 11.66 -5.53
C ILE A 166 -21.46 10.39 -5.66
N VAL A 167 -21.82 9.39 -4.87
CA VAL A 167 -21.18 8.06 -4.87
C VAL A 167 -22.05 7.12 -5.69
N ARG A 168 -21.47 6.59 -6.78
CA ARG A 168 -22.08 5.52 -7.58
C ARG A 168 -21.42 4.21 -7.26
N SER A 169 -22.21 3.21 -6.96
CA SER A 169 -21.74 1.91 -6.55
C SER A 169 -22.52 0.77 -7.17
N LYS A 170 -21.90 -0.43 -7.18
CA LYS A 170 -22.51 -1.69 -7.63
C LYS A 170 -22.49 -2.69 -6.48
N LEU A 171 -23.65 -3.20 -6.13
CA LEU A 171 -23.78 -4.34 -5.21
C LEU A 171 -23.74 -5.64 -6.02
N LEU A 172 -22.85 -6.54 -5.67
CA LEU A 172 -22.84 -7.90 -6.19
C LEU A 172 -23.80 -8.75 -5.35
N ASN A 173 -24.95 -9.07 -5.92
CA ASN A 173 -25.97 -9.89 -5.30
C ASN A 173 -25.94 -11.30 -5.88
N LYS A 174 -25.81 -12.32 -5.01
CA LYS A 174 -25.91 -13.74 -5.39
C LYS A 174 -27.34 -14.19 -5.19
N THR A 175 -28.00 -14.60 -6.27
CA THR A 175 -29.35 -15.12 -6.25
C THR A 175 -29.37 -16.57 -5.74
N HIS A 176 -30.54 -17.08 -5.34
CA HIS A 176 -30.68 -18.46 -4.81
C HIS A 176 -30.30 -19.56 -5.80
N ASP A 177 -30.40 -19.30 -7.10
CA ASP A 177 -30.00 -20.18 -8.20
C ASP A 177 -28.52 -20.09 -8.59
N GLY A 178 -27.74 -19.29 -7.81
CA GLY A 178 -26.29 -19.15 -7.98
C GLY A 178 -25.87 -18.15 -9.06
N ASN A 179 -26.80 -17.41 -9.67
CA ASN A 179 -26.49 -16.34 -10.60
C ASN A 179 -26.01 -15.08 -9.86
N ILE A 180 -25.29 -14.22 -10.56
CA ILE A 180 -24.87 -12.90 -10.05
C ILE A 180 -25.66 -11.81 -10.74
N GLU A 181 -26.20 -10.92 -9.92
CA GLU A 181 -26.81 -9.66 -10.35
C GLU A 181 -25.99 -8.49 -9.81
N LEU A 182 -25.68 -7.49 -10.66
CA LEU A 182 -25.05 -6.24 -10.26
C LEU A 182 -26.10 -5.16 -10.14
N ILE A 183 -26.37 -4.72 -8.91
CA ILE A 183 -27.38 -3.71 -8.61
C ILE A 183 -26.68 -2.36 -8.46
N GLU A 184 -27.00 -1.42 -9.33
CA GLU A 184 -26.44 -0.07 -9.31
C GLU A 184 -27.18 0.81 -8.32
N SER A 185 -26.43 1.68 -7.64
CA SER A 185 -27.01 2.71 -6.76
C SER A 185 -26.22 4.01 -6.84
N GLU A 186 -26.93 5.12 -6.59
CA GLU A 186 -26.37 6.46 -6.53
C GLU A 186 -26.85 7.13 -5.24
N GLU A 187 -25.92 7.67 -4.45
CA GLU A 187 -26.23 8.35 -3.20
C GLU A 187 -25.41 9.62 -3.03
N ALA A 188 -26.01 10.61 -2.39
CA ALA A 188 -25.38 11.91 -2.11
C ALA A 188 -24.89 11.98 -0.65
N PHE A 189 -23.64 12.45 -0.47
CA PHE A 189 -22.98 12.65 0.81
C PHE A 189 -22.47 14.08 0.95
N ASP A 190 -22.32 14.50 2.20
CA ASP A 190 -21.71 15.79 2.52
C ASP A 190 -20.17 15.69 2.47
N LYS A 191 -19.65 14.57 2.91
CA LYS A 191 -18.21 14.33 3.09
C LYS A 191 -17.83 12.91 2.66
N VAL A 192 -16.57 12.72 2.27
CA VAL A 192 -16.03 11.41 1.84
C VAL A 192 -14.69 11.14 2.54
N VAL A 193 -14.53 9.92 3.02
CA VAL A 193 -13.24 9.41 3.51
C VAL A 193 -12.77 8.27 2.62
N VAL A 194 -11.63 8.45 1.97
CA VAL A 194 -10.95 7.43 1.17
C VAL A 194 -10.09 6.57 2.08
N ALA A 195 -10.46 5.32 2.25
CA ALA A 195 -9.79 4.33 3.10
C ALA A 195 -9.54 3.00 2.34
N SER A 196 -9.43 3.09 1.01
CA SER A 196 -9.34 1.94 0.10
C SER A 196 -7.97 1.25 0.06
N GLY A 197 -6.97 1.80 0.78
CA GLY A 197 -5.59 1.30 0.76
C GLY A 197 -4.88 1.57 -0.57
N HIS A 198 -3.64 1.06 -0.69
CA HIS A 198 -2.78 1.31 -1.85
C HIS A 198 -2.06 0.05 -2.39
N TYR A 199 -2.59 -1.15 -2.10
CA TYR A 199 -2.02 -2.43 -2.57
C TYR A 199 -2.95 -3.15 -3.57
N HIS A 200 -3.58 -2.40 -4.47
CA HIS A 200 -4.52 -2.96 -5.46
C HIS A 200 -4.03 -2.84 -6.89
N ALA A 201 -3.48 -1.69 -7.27
CA ALA A 201 -3.02 -1.38 -8.61
C ALA A 201 -1.58 -1.89 -8.80
N ASN A 202 -1.42 -3.05 -9.43
CA ASN A 202 -0.12 -3.68 -9.62
C ASN A 202 0.78 -2.80 -10.51
N ARG A 203 2.04 -2.62 -10.10
CA ARG A 203 3.04 -1.97 -10.91
C ARG A 203 3.88 -3.01 -11.62
N VAL A 204 3.81 -3.05 -12.95
CA VAL A 204 4.64 -3.91 -13.79
C VAL A 204 5.46 -3.02 -14.72
N PRO A 205 6.80 -2.98 -14.56
CA PRO A 205 7.65 -2.16 -15.40
C PRO A 205 7.64 -2.66 -16.85
N ASP A 206 7.87 -1.73 -17.77
CA ASP A 206 8.09 -2.06 -19.18
C ASP A 206 9.54 -2.55 -19.37
N ILE A 207 9.73 -3.87 -19.28
CA ILE A 207 11.01 -4.52 -19.55
C ILE A 207 10.91 -5.20 -20.92
N LYS A 208 11.87 -4.89 -21.78
CA LYS A 208 11.90 -5.44 -23.15
C LYS A 208 11.73 -6.97 -23.15
N GLY A 209 10.77 -7.45 -23.91
CA GLY A 209 10.49 -8.89 -24.07
C GLY A 209 9.68 -9.53 -22.95
N LEU A 210 9.38 -8.83 -21.84
CA LEU A 210 8.61 -9.40 -20.72
C LEU A 210 7.15 -9.66 -21.11
N LYS A 211 6.54 -8.77 -21.91
CA LYS A 211 5.17 -8.94 -22.43
C LYS A 211 5.07 -10.16 -23.32
N GLU A 212 6.00 -10.30 -24.27
CA GLU A 212 6.10 -11.42 -25.21
C GLU A 212 6.39 -12.72 -24.47
N TRP A 213 7.31 -12.70 -23.47
CA TRP A 213 7.59 -13.86 -22.62
C TRP A 213 6.34 -14.34 -21.90
N ARG A 214 5.57 -13.41 -21.31
CA ARG A 214 4.34 -13.76 -20.62
C ARG A 214 3.28 -14.32 -21.59
N LYS A 215 3.18 -13.78 -22.80
CA LYS A 215 2.26 -14.30 -23.83
C LYS A 215 2.60 -15.74 -24.19
N GLU A 216 3.89 -16.06 -24.35
CA GLU A 216 4.38 -17.39 -24.71
C GLU A 216 4.29 -18.37 -23.52
N TYR A 217 4.61 -17.88 -22.32
CA TYR A 217 4.64 -18.70 -21.10
C TYR A 217 3.76 -18.11 -19.99
N PRO A 218 2.43 -18.07 -20.16
CA PRO A 218 1.52 -17.38 -19.24
C PRO A 218 1.60 -17.92 -17.82
N GLU A 219 1.79 -19.24 -17.64
CA GLU A 219 1.91 -19.86 -16.33
C GLU A 219 3.26 -19.59 -15.63
N ARG A 220 4.25 -19.05 -16.34
CA ARG A 220 5.59 -18.81 -15.80
C ARG A 220 5.80 -17.41 -15.29
N VAL A 221 4.85 -16.49 -15.47
CA VAL A 221 4.96 -15.10 -14.99
C VAL A 221 3.76 -14.76 -14.13
N MET A 222 4.00 -14.16 -12.97
CA MET A 222 2.94 -13.61 -12.13
C MET A 222 3.42 -12.36 -11.39
N HIS A 223 2.50 -11.49 -10.99
CA HIS A 223 2.79 -10.45 -10.00
C HIS A 223 2.73 -11.04 -8.58
N SER A 224 3.53 -10.52 -7.65
CA SER A 224 3.56 -10.97 -6.23
C SER A 224 2.20 -10.90 -5.54
N LYS A 225 1.26 -10.09 -6.02
CA LYS A 225 -0.13 -10.06 -5.55
C LYS A 225 -0.85 -11.41 -5.73
N ALA A 226 -0.45 -12.22 -6.72
CA ALA A 226 -1.03 -13.55 -6.99
C ALA A 226 -0.34 -14.68 -6.20
N TYR A 227 0.75 -14.40 -5.51
CA TYR A 227 1.42 -15.38 -4.65
C TYR A 227 0.54 -15.73 -3.46
N ARG A 228 0.42 -17.03 -3.14
CA ARG A 228 -0.40 -17.53 -2.02
C ARG A 228 0.37 -18.45 -1.09
N ARG A 229 1.16 -19.38 -1.62
CA ARG A 229 1.86 -20.42 -0.89
C ARG A 229 3.16 -20.81 -1.58
N PRO A 230 4.21 -21.20 -0.83
CA PRO A 230 5.50 -21.58 -1.40
C PRO A 230 5.46 -22.91 -2.16
N GLU A 231 4.58 -23.86 -1.79
CA GLU A 231 4.53 -25.19 -2.37
C GLU A 231 4.26 -25.18 -3.89
N VAL A 232 3.59 -24.14 -4.39
CA VAL A 232 3.31 -23.99 -5.84
C VAL A 232 4.57 -23.69 -6.66
N LEU A 233 5.69 -23.40 -5.99
CA LEU A 233 7.00 -23.10 -6.58
C LEU A 233 8.07 -24.12 -6.16
N ALA A 234 7.65 -25.28 -5.62
CA ALA A 234 8.56 -26.34 -5.23
C ALA A 234 9.38 -26.83 -6.42
N ASP A 235 10.67 -27.11 -6.18
CA ASP A 235 11.66 -27.61 -7.15
C ASP A 235 11.86 -26.72 -8.39
N GLN A 236 11.37 -25.48 -8.38
CA GLN A 236 11.50 -24.52 -9.48
C GLN A 236 12.68 -23.57 -9.27
N THR A 237 13.28 -23.12 -10.38
CA THR A 237 14.20 -21.99 -10.42
C THR A 237 13.38 -20.70 -10.58
N VAL A 238 13.37 -19.87 -9.52
CA VAL A 238 12.49 -18.71 -9.40
C VAL A 238 13.28 -17.41 -9.53
N LEU A 239 12.82 -16.50 -10.40
CA LEU A 239 13.34 -15.14 -10.53
C LEU A 239 12.35 -14.15 -9.91
N LEU A 240 12.77 -13.47 -8.86
CA LEU A 240 12.03 -12.39 -8.19
C LEU A 240 12.52 -11.04 -8.71
N ILE A 241 11.66 -10.22 -9.31
CA ILE A 241 12.04 -8.90 -9.84
C ILE A 241 11.62 -7.81 -8.86
N GLY A 242 12.60 -7.20 -8.18
CA GLY A 242 12.44 -6.19 -7.12
C GLY A 242 13.21 -6.58 -5.86
N GLY A 243 13.74 -5.60 -5.12
CA GLY A 243 14.63 -5.79 -3.97
C GLY A 243 14.00 -5.50 -2.59
N SER A 244 12.67 -5.25 -2.52
CA SER A 244 12.00 -4.82 -1.30
C SER A 244 11.30 -5.98 -0.56
N VAL A 245 10.34 -5.65 0.32
CA VAL A 245 9.68 -6.57 1.26
C VAL A 245 9.11 -7.81 0.56
N SER A 246 8.28 -7.64 -0.49
CA SER A 246 7.59 -8.78 -1.12
C SER A 246 8.54 -9.84 -1.66
N SER A 247 9.60 -9.43 -2.36
CA SER A 247 10.59 -10.39 -2.90
C SER A 247 11.41 -11.05 -1.80
N THR A 248 11.73 -10.32 -0.74
CA THR A 248 12.49 -10.84 0.40
C THR A 248 11.68 -11.87 1.18
N ASP A 249 10.40 -11.59 1.42
CA ASP A 249 9.52 -12.52 2.14
C ASP A 249 9.24 -13.78 1.31
N ILE A 250 8.96 -13.63 0.01
CA ILE A 250 8.79 -14.79 -0.89
C ILE A 250 10.08 -15.62 -0.92
N ALA A 251 11.27 -14.99 -1.00
CA ALA A 251 12.53 -15.70 -0.98
C ALA A 251 12.72 -16.51 0.32
N ARG A 252 12.27 -15.96 1.47
CA ARG A 252 12.32 -16.66 2.76
C ARG A 252 11.40 -17.85 2.81
N GLU A 253 10.16 -17.72 2.33
CA GLU A 253 9.22 -18.84 2.26
C GLU A 253 9.70 -19.94 1.30
N LEU A 254 10.41 -19.58 0.23
CA LEU A 254 10.97 -20.53 -0.74
C LEU A 254 12.26 -21.21 -0.28
N ASN A 255 12.82 -20.81 0.87
CA ASN A 255 14.06 -21.41 1.39
C ASN A 255 13.87 -22.89 1.71
N GLY A 256 14.61 -23.76 1.01
CA GLY A 256 14.50 -25.22 1.13
C GLY A 256 13.30 -25.84 0.39
N ILE A 257 12.51 -25.03 -0.36
CA ILE A 257 11.35 -25.48 -1.16
C ILE A 257 11.66 -25.33 -2.65
N ALA A 258 12.06 -24.13 -3.09
CA ALA A 258 12.46 -23.91 -4.47
C ALA A 258 13.86 -24.52 -4.73
N LYS A 259 14.12 -24.91 -5.98
CA LYS A 259 15.43 -25.39 -6.43
C LYS A 259 16.48 -24.30 -6.35
N GLU A 260 16.14 -23.10 -6.83
CA GLU A 260 17.03 -21.94 -6.82
C GLU A 260 16.20 -20.65 -6.83
N VAL A 261 16.68 -19.61 -6.13
CA VAL A 261 15.99 -18.31 -6.07
C VAL A 261 16.98 -17.20 -6.43
N TYR A 262 16.61 -16.42 -7.44
CA TYR A 262 17.32 -15.20 -7.82
C TYR A 262 16.45 -13.98 -7.47
N GLN A 263 17.06 -12.96 -6.83
CA GLN A 263 16.42 -11.65 -6.60
C GLN A 263 17.13 -10.60 -7.45
N SER A 264 16.45 -10.14 -8.50
CA SER A 264 16.94 -9.06 -9.35
C SER A 264 16.59 -7.70 -8.76
N THR A 265 17.60 -6.82 -8.68
CA THR A 265 17.43 -5.46 -8.18
C THR A 265 18.23 -4.44 -9.00
N ARG A 266 17.74 -3.20 -9.04
CA ARG A 266 18.45 -2.05 -9.61
C ARG A 266 19.22 -1.23 -8.56
N GLY A 267 19.29 -1.68 -7.30
CA GLY A 267 19.93 -0.95 -6.22
C GLY A 267 19.13 0.27 -5.76
N GLY A 268 17.80 0.18 -5.72
CA GLY A 268 16.93 1.29 -5.32
C GLY A 268 16.93 1.54 -3.81
N GLN A 269 16.57 2.77 -3.41
CA GLN A 269 16.53 3.18 -1.98
C GLN A 269 15.60 2.36 -1.09
N PHE A 270 14.65 1.64 -1.67
CA PHE A 270 13.69 0.77 -0.96
C PHE A 270 14.12 -0.70 -0.94
N ASP A 271 15.29 -1.01 -1.47
CA ASP A 271 15.81 -2.38 -1.43
C ASP A 271 16.22 -2.75 0.00
N LEU A 272 15.73 -3.89 0.46
CA LEU A 272 16.16 -4.42 1.75
C LEU A 272 17.61 -4.90 1.68
N PRO A 273 18.34 -4.84 2.81
CA PRO A 273 19.69 -5.39 2.94
C PRO A 273 19.80 -6.83 2.44
N LEU A 274 20.98 -7.19 1.90
CA LEU A 274 21.27 -8.56 1.47
C LEU A 274 21.14 -9.56 2.63
N SER A 275 21.50 -9.16 3.85
CA SER A 275 21.37 -9.96 5.07
C SER A 275 19.93 -10.34 5.42
N PHE A 276 18.94 -9.73 4.78
CA PHE A 276 17.53 -10.12 4.95
C PHE A 276 17.13 -11.29 4.03
N LEU A 277 17.93 -11.60 3.01
CA LEU A 277 17.68 -12.77 2.17
C LEU A 277 18.16 -14.05 2.88
N PRO A 278 17.47 -15.18 2.64
CA PRO A 278 18.00 -16.47 3.07
C PRO A 278 19.29 -16.82 2.31
N PRO A 279 20.20 -17.60 2.88
CA PRO A 279 21.47 -17.98 2.23
C PRO A 279 21.31 -18.69 0.88
N SER A 280 20.16 -19.32 0.65
CA SER A 280 19.82 -20.00 -0.62
C SER A 280 19.46 -19.06 -1.75
N ALA A 281 19.09 -17.80 -1.45
CA ALA A 281 18.71 -16.82 -2.46
C ALA A 281 19.91 -15.97 -2.89
N LYS A 282 20.04 -15.75 -4.20
CA LYS A 282 21.13 -14.99 -4.81
C LYS A 282 20.62 -13.64 -5.31
N ARG A 283 21.21 -12.54 -4.82
CA ARG A 283 20.93 -11.21 -5.36
C ARG A 283 21.74 -10.98 -6.62
N ILE A 284 21.06 -10.52 -7.68
CA ILE A 284 21.63 -10.27 -9.01
C ILE A 284 21.30 -8.86 -9.48
N GLY A 285 21.95 -8.44 -10.58
CA GLY A 285 21.73 -7.15 -11.24
C GLY A 285 20.32 -7.00 -11.82
N GLU A 286 20.04 -5.81 -12.35
CA GLU A 286 18.76 -5.46 -12.97
C GLU A 286 18.52 -6.23 -14.26
N CYS A 287 17.32 -6.78 -14.44
CA CYS A 287 16.89 -7.39 -15.70
C CYS A 287 16.81 -6.34 -16.80
N ALA A 288 17.49 -6.58 -17.92
CA ALA A 288 17.51 -5.72 -19.10
C ALA A 288 16.48 -6.13 -20.13
N SER A 289 16.39 -7.44 -20.41
CA SER A 289 15.45 -7.98 -21.40
C SER A 289 15.19 -9.46 -21.20
N PHE A 290 14.10 -9.91 -21.81
CA PHE A 290 13.66 -11.29 -21.90
C PHE A 290 13.65 -11.74 -23.35
N GLU A 291 14.28 -12.89 -23.62
CA GLU A 291 14.34 -13.50 -24.92
C GLU A 291 13.80 -14.93 -24.82
N PHE A 292 12.80 -15.28 -25.62
CA PHE A 292 12.31 -16.65 -25.69
C PHE A 292 12.99 -17.39 -26.86
N GLN A 293 13.35 -18.63 -26.61
CA GLN A 293 13.96 -19.49 -27.61
C GLN A 293 13.05 -20.67 -27.91
N THR A 294 12.73 -20.85 -29.17
CA THR A 294 11.92 -21.97 -29.66
C THR A 294 12.67 -23.32 -29.65
N SER A 295 14.00 -23.29 -29.52
CA SER A 295 14.88 -24.46 -29.70
C SER A 295 15.39 -25.14 -28.43
N ASN A 296 15.28 -24.53 -27.24
CA ASN A 296 15.81 -25.07 -25.98
C ASN A 296 14.69 -25.40 -24.99
N GLU A 297 13.97 -26.51 -25.19
CA GLU A 297 12.93 -27.01 -24.27
C GLU A 297 11.95 -25.95 -23.75
N GLY A 298 11.74 -24.86 -24.54
CA GLY A 298 10.86 -23.76 -24.17
C GLY A 298 11.35 -22.93 -22.97
N ARG A 299 12.65 -22.91 -22.67
CA ARG A 299 13.27 -22.10 -21.62
C ARG A 299 14.02 -20.93 -22.25
N GLY A 300 13.49 -19.73 -22.13
CA GLY A 300 14.11 -18.54 -22.69
C GLY A 300 15.33 -18.06 -21.88
N ILE A 301 15.90 -16.93 -22.28
CA ILE A 301 17.06 -16.29 -21.68
C ILE A 301 16.65 -14.96 -21.05
N VAL A 302 17.10 -14.73 -19.81
CA VAL A 302 16.99 -13.43 -19.14
C VAL A 302 18.33 -12.74 -19.21
N HIS A 303 18.40 -11.55 -19.81
CA HIS A 303 19.60 -10.73 -19.89
C HIS A 303 19.60 -9.70 -18.77
N LEU A 304 20.71 -9.54 -18.10
CA LEU A 304 20.93 -8.51 -17.08
C LEU A 304 21.67 -7.31 -17.68
N LYS A 305 21.54 -6.14 -17.05
CA LYS A 305 22.21 -4.92 -17.50
C LYS A 305 23.75 -4.97 -17.46
N ASP A 306 24.30 -5.86 -16.64
CA ASP A 306 25.75 -6.09 -16.54
C ASP A 306 26.31 -7.05 -17.61
N GLY A 307 25.48 -7.50 -18.54
CA GLY A 307 25.84 -8.44 -19.60
C GLY A 307 25.71 -9.92 -19.19
N THR A 308 25.38 -10.20 -17.95
CA THR A 308 25.11 -11.57 -17.48
C THR A 308 23.82 -12.10 -18.06
N THR A 309 23.75 -13.43 -18.27
CA THR A 309 22.54 -14.13 -18.72
C THR A 309 22.13 -15.21 -17.75
N LEU A 310 20.82 -15.39 -17.56
CA LEU A 310 20.22 -16.48 -16.83
C LEU A 310 19.43 -17.37 -17.78
N VAL A 311 19.60 -18.67 -17.65
CA VAL A 311 18.86 -19.68 -18.40
C VAL A 311 18.14 -20.62 -17.42
N GLY A 312 17.09 -21.28 -17.89
CA GLY A 312 16.40 -22.28 -17.08
C GLY A 312 15.53 -21.68 -15.95
N ILE A 313 15.03 -20.46 -16.13
CA ILE A 313 14.06 -19.87 -15.21
C ILE A 313 12.70 -20.52 -15.42
N ASP A 314 12.17 -21.16 -14.38
CA ASP A 314 10.88 -21.84 -14.41
C ASP A 314 9.74 -20.87 -14.07
N LYS A 315 10.00 -19.89 -13.16
CA LYS A 315 8.99 -18.92 -12.73
C LYS A 315 9.58 -17.53 -12.53
N ILE A 316 8.85 -16.52 -12.99
CA ILE A 316 9.13 -15.10 -12.76
C ILE A 316 8.04 -14.52 -11.87
N VAL A 317 8.44 -13.89 -10.76
CA VAL A 317 7.52 -13.18 -9.86
C VAL A 317 7.88 -11.70 -9.87
N ILE A 318 6.95 -10.87 -10.35
CA ILE A 318 7.10 -9.41 -10.39
C ILE A 318 6.81 -8.84 -9.01
N CYS A 319 7.85 -8.37 -8.31
CA CYS A 319 7.79 -7.82 -6.96
C CYS A 319 8.05 -6.31 -6.94
N THR A 320 7.60 -5.59 -7.96
CA THR A 320 7.86 -4.15 -8.16
C THR A 320 6.86 -3.22 -7.47
N GLY A 321 5.97 -3.81 -6.67
CA GLY A 321 5.01 -3.11 -5.82
C GLY A 321 3.77 -2.62 -6.57
N TYR A 322 3.21 -1.51 -6.10
CA TYR A 322 1.90 -1.01 -6.50
C TYR A 322 1.97 0.47 -6.82
N HIS A 323 1.03 0.94 -7.62
CA HIS A 323 0.70 2.34 -7.76
C HIS A 323 -0.28 2.77 -6.66
N ILE A 324 -0.17 3.98 -6.19
CA ILE A 324 -1.28 4.68 -5.56
C ILE A 324 -2.29 4.99 -6.66
N SER A 325 -3.53 4.55 -6.47
CA SER A 325 -4.58 4.70 -7.47
C SER A 325 -5.95 4.72 -6.80
N TYR A 326 -6.77 5.66 -7.23
CA TYR A 326 -8.15 5.82 -6.80
C TYR A 326 -9.04 5.94 -8.05
N PRO A 327 -9.29 4.84 -8.80
CA PRO A 327 -9.98 4.90 -10.09
C PRO A 327 -11.40 5.47 -10.00
N PHE A 328 -12.02 5.38 -8.83
CA PHE A 328 -13.32 6.00 -8.54
C PHE A 328 -13.27 7.54 -8.38
N LEU A 329 -12.06 8.13 -8.27
CA LEU A 329 -11.79 9.57 -8.29
C LEU A 329 -11.14 9.98 -9.62
N HIS A 330 -11.59 9.41 -10.73
CA HIS A 330 -11.02 9.60 -12.06
C HIS A 330 -10.75 11.07 -12.44
N PRO A 331 -11.60 12.08 -12.11
CA PRO A 331 -11.34 13.47 -12.48
C PRO A 331 -10.09 14.08 -11.83
N TYR A 332 -9.56 13.44 -10.77
CA TYR A 332 -8.39 13.89 -10.02
C TYR A 332 -7.11 13.15 -10.40
N HIS A 333 -7.14 12.29 -11.42
CA HIS A 333 -5.98 11.60 -11.97
C HIS A 333 -5.42 12.32 -13.21
N ASN A 334 -4.09 12.37 -13.32
CA ASN A 334 -3.40 12.77 -14.54
C ASN A 334 -2.11 11.94 -14.70
N ASP A 335 -2.22 10.76 -15.24
CA ASP A 335 -1.12 9.78 -15.37
C ASP A 335 -0.02 10.20 -16.36
N LEU A 336 -0.26 11.24 -17.17
CA LEU A 336 0.61 11.64 -18.27
C LEU A 336 1.61 12.75 -17.88
N ILE A 337 1.50 13.29 -16.67
CA ILE A 337 2.41 14.31 -16.17
C ILE A 337 3.30 13.77 -15.06
N SER A 338 4.47 14.38 -14.90
CA SER A 338 5.36 14.08 -13.78
C SER A 338 4.78 14.61 -12.46
N PRO A 339 5.21 14.07 -11.30
CA PRO A 339 4.80 14.58 -10.00
C PRO A 339 5.06 16.08 -9.78
N ALA A 340 6.10 16.63 -10.42
CA ALA A 340 6.45 18.05 -10.32
C ALA A 340 5.52 18.97 -11.14
N GLU A 341 4.77 18.41 -12.09
CA GLU A 341 3.81 19.13 -12.95
C GLU A 341 2.38 19.03 -12.42
N ALA A 342 2.15 18.38 -11.27
CA ALA A 342 0.84 18.25 -10.67
C ALA A 342 0.24 19.64 -10.39
N SER A 343 -0.94 19.91 -10.95
CA SER A 343 -1.71 21.11 -10.61
C SER A 343 -2.23 21.04 -9.17
N GLU A 344 -2.74 22.14 -8.66
CA GLU A 344 -3.27 22.25 -7.30
C GLU A 344 -4.52 21.38 -7.03
N THR A 345 -5.09 20.78 -8.07
CA THR A 345 -6.30 19.93 -7.97
C THR A 345 -6.04 18.46 -8.25
N VAL A 346 -4.88 18.09 -8.78
CA VAL A 346 -4.54 16.69 -9.07
C VAL A 346 -4.23 15.94 -7.79
N LEU A 347 -4.78 14.74 -7.64
CA LEU A 347 -4.46 13.82 -6.55
C LEU A 347 -3.40 12.80 -6.93
N VAL A 348 -3.44 12.26 -8.14
CA VAL A 348 -2.53 11.20 -8.58
C VAL A 348 -1.95 11.52 -9.95
N THR A 349 -0.62 11.37 -10.08
CA THR A 349 0.12 11.46 -11.35
C THR A 349 0.66 10.08 -11.71
N ASP A 350 1.94 9.80 -11.50
CA ASP A 350 2.62 8.53 -11.80
C ASP A 350 2.34 7.39 -10.79
N GLY A 351 1.47 7.63 -9.80
CA GLY A 351 1.10 6.66 -8.77
C GLY A 351 2.13 6.45 -7.67
N THR A 352 3.12 7.34 -7.51
CA THR A 352 4.12 7.25 -6.46
C THR A 352 3.71 7.96 -5.17
N GLN A 353 2.82 8.95 -5.25
CA GLN A 353 2.29 9.71 -4.10
C GLN A 353 0.87 10.20 -4.33
N VAL A 354 0.24 10.73 -3.27
CA VAL A 354 -0.99 11.52 -3.33
C VAL A 354 -0.62 12.99 -3.20
N HIS A 355 -1.06 13.81 -4.14
CA HIS A 355 -0.78 15.24 -4.15
C HIS A 355 -1.82 16.03 -3.36
N ASN A 356 -1.46 17.26 -2.97
CA ASN A 356 -2.37 18.28 -2.42
C ASN A 356 -3.12 17.84 -1.14
N LEU A 357 -2.44 17.08 -0.25
CA LEU A 357 -2.97 16.71 1.05
C LEU A 357 -2.30 17.52 2.18
N HIS A 358 -3.10 18.18 3.01
CA HIS A 358 -2.68 18.71 4.30
C HIS A 358 -2.56 17.56 5.31
N LYS A 359 -1.41 17.45 5.98
CA LYS A 359 -1.08 16.37 6.95
C LYS A 359 -1.27 14.94 6.44
N ASP A 360 -1.15 14.72 5.12
CA ASP A 360 -1.46 13.43 4.48
C ASP A 360 -2.91 12.95 4.68
N ILE A 361 -3.81 13.85 5.04
CA ILE A 361 -5.20 13.56 5.40
C ILE A 361 -6.18 14.34 4.52
N PHE A 362 -6.19 15.66 4.59
CA PHE A 362 -7.24 16.49 4.00
C PHE A 362 -6.87 16.98 2.60
N TYR A 363 -7.75 16.79 1.64
CA TYR A 363 -7.57 17.35 0.31
C TYR A 363 -7.72 18.86 0.35
N ILE A 364 -6.63 19.58 0.09
CA ILE A 364 -6.54 21.03 0.32
C ILE A 364 -7.61 21.81 -0.43
N PRO A 365 -7.87 21.55 -1.74
CA PRO A 365 -8.91 22.32 -2.49
C PRO A 365 -10.33 22.10 -2.00
N ASP A 366 -10.62 20.93 -1.39
CA ASP A 366 -11.94 20.61 -0.83
C ASP A 366 -11.77 19.65 0.36
N PRO A 367 -11.59 20.16 1.59
CA PRO A 367 -11.33 19.34 2.77
C PRO A 367 -12.52 18.47 3.22
N THR A 368 -13.65 18.49 2.52
CA THR A 368 -14.74 17.52 2.70
C THR A 368 -14.39 16.15 2.09
N LEU A 369 -13.25 16.06 1.37
CA LEU A 369 -12.59 14.83 0.95
C LEU A 369 -11.34 14.61 1.80
N ALA A 370 -11.27 13.47 2.48
CA ALA A 370 -10.15 13.10 3.35
C ALA A 370 -9.66 11.69 3.07
N PHE A 371 -8.42 11.40 3.49
CA PHE A 371 -7.73 10.13 3.25
C PHE A 371 -7.21 9.57 4.57
N VAL A 372 -7.27 8.25 4.75
CA VAL A 372 -6.63 7.53 5.87
C VAL A 372 -5.72 6.45 5.32
N GLY A 373 -4.47 6.45 5.78
CA GLY A 373 -3.53 5.39 5.45
C GLY A 373 -2.69 5.67 4.21
N THR A 374 -2.38 6.93 3.91
CA THR A 374 -1.42 7.32 2.87
C THR A 374 0.03 7.20 3.33
N ALA A 375 0.29 7.27 4.65
CA ALA A 375 1.62 7.22 5.23
C ALA A 375 2.27 5.83 5.16
N TYR A 376 3.63 5.82 5.00
CA TYR A 376 4.46 4.60 4.99
C TYR A 376 5.44 4.58 6.15
N TYR A 377 5.98 3.38 6.46
CA TYR A 377 6.93 3.14 7.55
C TYR A 377 6.40 3.59 8.90
N VAL A 378 5.18 3.17 9.21
CA VAL A 378 4.42 3.53 10.39
C VAL A 378 3.83 2.30 11.07
N SER A 379 3.47 2.44 12.33
CA SER A 379 2.67 1.47 13.08
C SER A 379 1.21 1.62 12.67
N THR A 380 0.85 1.00 11.56
CA THR A 380 -0.34 1.29 10.75
C THR A 380 -1.64 1.47 11.54
N PHE A 381 -1.93 0.59 12.52
CA PHE A 381 -3.23 0.59 13.19
C PHE A 381 -3.41 1.84 14.07
N SER A 382 -2.45 2.11 14.95
CA SER A 382 -2.51 3.26 15.85
C SER A 382 -2.46 4.59 15.09
N LEU A 383 -1.57 4.72 14.09
CA LEU A 383 -1.48 5.95 13.31
C LEU A 383 -2.76 6.23 12.53
N PHE A 384 -3.32 5.22 11.86
CA PHE A 384 -4.53 5.39 11.06
C PHE A 384 -5.73 5.73 11.94
N GLU A 385 -5.74 5.26 13.19
CA GLU A 385 -6.75 5.67 14.16
C GLU A 385 -6.61 7.14 14.54
N PHE A 386 -5.39 7.68 14.75
CA PHE A 386 -5.20 9.11 14.99
C PHE A 386 -5.60 9.98 13.80
N GLN A 387 -5.32 9.52 12.57
CA GLN A 387 -5.82 10.20 11.38
C GLN A 387 -7.36 10.20 11.33
N ALA A 388 -7.98 9.06 11.67
CA ALA A 388 -9.44 8.93 11.73
C ALA A 388 -10.07 9.86 12.78
N ILE A 389 -9.44 10.00 13.95
CA ILE A 389 -9.87 10.93 15.01
C ILE A 389 -9.79 12.39 14.51
N ALA A 390 -8.70 12.75 13.80
CA ALA A 390 -8.55 14.08 13.24
C ALA A 390 -9.66 14.39 12.21
N ILE A 391 -9.95 13.44 11.33
CA ILE A 391 -11.04 13.58 10.35
C ILE A 391 -12.39 13.75 11.08
N ALA A 392 -12.66 12.92 12.08
CA ALA A 392 -13.90 12.99 12.84
C ALA A 392 -14.05 14.34 13.57
N ALA A 393 -12.96 14.86 14.13
CA ALA A 393 -12.96 16.18 14.79
C ALA A 393 -13.26 17.32 13.80
N VAL A 394 -12.62 17.32 12.63
CA VAL A 394 -12.85 18.33 11.59
C VAL A 394 -14.25 18.19 10.99
N PHE A 395 -14.67 16.97 10.64
CA PHE A 395 -15.96 16.73 9.99
C PHE A 395 -17.15 17.01 10.90
N SER A 396 -16.97 16.95 12.22
CA SER A 396 -17.97 17.34 13.22
C SER A 396 -17.83 18.78 13.71
N GLU A 397 -16.98 19.59 13.07
CA GLU A 397 -16.71 20.99 13.42
C GLU A 397 -16.13 21.20 14.84
N ARG A 398 -15.54 20.15 15.42
CA ARG A 398 -14.86 20.22 16.73
C ARG A 398 -13.40 20.64 16.65
N ALA A 399 -12.81 20.59 15.46
CA ALA A 399 -11.50 21.14 15.15
C ALA A 399 -11.59 21.93 13.84
N GLN A 400 -10.83 23.02 13.75
CA GLN A 400 -10.78 23.87 12.56
C GLN A 400 -9.53 23.58 11.76
N LEU A 401 -9.66 23.52 10.43
CA LEU A 401 -8.52 23.49 9.54
C LEU A 401 -7.89 24.88 9.44
N PRO A 402 -6.56 24.97 9.23
CA PRO A 402 -5.92 26.20 8.83
C PRO A 402 -6.52 26.78 7.55
N LEU A 403 -6.23 28.03 7.25
CA LEU A 403 -6.61 28.62 5.96
C LEU A 403 -5.98 27.82 4.80
N GLU A 404 -6.63 27.83 3.64
CA GLU A 404 -6.13 27.11 2.46
C GLU A 404 -4.67 27.50 2.13
N GLU A 405 -4.34 28.78 2.21
CA GLU A 405 -3.00 29.29 1.96
C GLU A 405 -1.96 28.71 2.93
N GLU A 406 -2.30 28.55 4.21
CA GLU A 406 -1.44 27.95 5.23
C GLU A 406 -1.24 26.45 4.96
N MET A 407 -2.32 25.73 4.59
CA MET A 407 -2.24 24.31 4.22
C MET A 407 -1.38 24.09 2.97
N ARG A 408 -1.47 24.99 1.97
CA ARG A 408 -0.63 24.95 0.76
C ARG A 408 0.83 25.23 1.06
N GLU A 409 1.11 26.19 1.94
CA GLU A 409 2.49 26.48 2.35
C GLU A 409 3.10 25.29 3.10
N GLU A 410 2.37 24.65 4.03
CA GLU A 410 2.82 23.44 4.71
C GLU A 410 3.11 22.31 3.69
N TYR A 411 2.24 22.12 2.70
CA TYR A 411 2.46 21.15 1.62
C TYR A 411 3.70 21.49 0.80
N ARG A 412 3.89 22.76 0.44
CA ARG A 412 5.07 23.23 -0.31
C ARG A 412 6.38 22.99 0.46
N LEU A 413 6.40 23.29 1.75
CA LEU A 413 7.56 23.03 2.62
C LEU A 413 7.87 21.53 2.70
N LYS A 414 6.85 20.68 2.77
CA LYS A 414 7.03 19.24 2.72
C LYS A 414 7.61 18.76 1.38
N VAL A 415 7.18 19.35 0.25
CA VAL A 415 7.77 19.05 -1.06
C VAL A 415 9.24 19.45 -1.11
N ILE A 416 9.62 20.60 -0.53
CA ILE A 416 11.02 21.03 -0.45
C ILE A 416 11.86 20.06 0.40
N GLU A 417 11.32 19.61 1.54
CA GLU A 417 12.03 18.71 2.46
C GLU A 417 12.21 17.30 1.86
N LYS A 418 11.16 16.74 1.27
CA LYS A 418 11.11 15.32 0.90
C LYS A 418 11.28 15.05 -0.59
N GLY A 419 11.08 16.06 -1.43
CA GLY A 419 10.96 15.88 -2.87
C GLY A 419 9.67 15.15 -3.24
N PHE A 420 9.50 14.88 -4.53
CA PHE A 420 8.40 14.08 -5.04
C PHE A 420 8.71 12.57 -5.07
N GLY A 421 7.68 11.76 -5.13
CA GLY A 421 7.79 10.33 -5.34
C GLY A 421 7.50 9.51 -4.08
N ARG A 422 7.88 8.24 -4.11
CA ARG A 422 7.50 7.23 -3.10
C ARG A 422 7.84 7.59 -1.66
N ALA A 423 8.92 8.35 -1.43
CA ALA A 423 9.32 8.74 -0.09
C ALA A 423 8.48 9.89 0.49
N PHE A 424 7.62 10.52 -0.30
CA PHE A 424 6.87 11.71 0.09
C PHE A 424 6.02 11.49 1.35
N HIS A 425 5.31 10.36 1.43
CA HIS A 425 4.47 9.99 2.58
C HIS A 425 5.20 9.15 3.64
N ALA A 426 6.51 8.90 3.49
CA ALA A 426 7.25 8.16 4.50
C ALA A 426 7.41 9.02 5.77
N LEU A 427 6.84 8.57 6.87
CA LEU A 427 7.22 9.05 8.18
C LEU A 427 8.48 8.27 8.56
N ASN A 428 9.65 8.82 8.25
CA ASN A 428 10.92 8.19 8.56
C ASN A 428 10.97 7.70 10.01
N GLU A 429 11.79 6.71 10.28
CA GLU A 429 11.93 6.07 11.58
C GLU A 429 12.02 7.09 12.74
N GLY A 430 11.15 6.94 13.74
CA GLY A 430 11.07 7.81 14.93
C GLY A 430 10.23 9.08 14.76
N ARG A 431 9.68 9.39 13.58
CA ARG A 431 8.83 10.59 13.39
C ARG A 431 7.33 10.35 13.62
N GLU A 432 6.91 9.09 13.78
CA GLU A 432 5.51 8.78 14.05
C GLU A 432 5.03 9.38 15.39
N PRO A 433 5.75 9.26 16.53
CA PRO A 433 5.36 9.88 17.77
C PRO A 433 5.21 11.41 17.65
N GLU A 434 6.12 12.08 16.96
CA GLU A 434 6.07 13.51 16.73
C GLU A 434 4.87 13.92 15.87
N TYR A 435 4.61 13.20 14.78
CA TYR A 435 3.45 13.43 13.92
C TYR A 435 2.14 13.30 14.72
N VAL A 436 2.01 12.25 15.53
CA VAL A 436 0.82 12.03 16.37
C VAL A 436 0.70 13.11 17.45
N HIS A 437 1.82 13.50 18.08
CA HIS A 437 1.83 14.58 19.06
C HIS A 437 1.32 15.89 18.47
N GLN A 438 1.82 16.29 17.30
CA GLN A 438 1.39 17.50 16.59
C GLN A 438 -0.09 17.43 16.20
N LEU A 439 -0.54 16.28 15.69
CA LEU A 439 -1.93 16.06 15.29
C LEU A 439 -2.88 16.18 16.50
N VAL A 440 -2.53 15.54 17.60
CA VAL A 440 -3.32 15.56 18.84
C VAL A 440 -3.31 16.96 19.50
N ALA A 441 -2.17 17.65 19.50
CA ALA A 441 -2.07 19.02 20.01
C ALA A 441 -2.99 19.96 19.24
N TRP A 442 -3.00 19.86 17.90
CA TRP A 442 -3.88 20.64 17.03
C TRP A 442 -5.36 20.35 17.31
N ILE A 443 -5.78 19.09 17.35
CA ILE A 443 -7.18 18.71 17.65
C ILE A 443 -7.61 19.25 19.02
N ASN A 444 -6.73 19.18 20.03
CA ASN A 444 -7.02 19.60 21.39
C ASN A 444 -7.02 21.12 21.56
N ALA A 445 -6.38 21.89 20.70
CA ALA A 445 -6.39 23.35 20.78
C ALA A 445 -7.83 23.88 20.67
N ASP A 446 -8.65 23.30 19.83
CA ASP A 446 -10.04 23.69 19.60
C ASP A 446 -11.03 22.96 20.54
N ALA A 447 -10.63 21.84 21.14
CA ALA A 447 -11.52 21.02 21.97
C ALA A 447 -12.06 21.80 23.20
N ALA A 448 -11.27 22.68 23.78
CA ALA A 448 -11.68 23.49 24.94
C ALA A 448 -12.78 24.49 24.61
N SER A 449 -12.77 25.06 23.39
CA SER A 449 -13.77 26.04 22.93
C SER A 449 -15.02 25.38 22.35
N SER A 450 -14.88 24.21 21.74
CA SER A 450 -15.96 23.45 21.09
C SER A 450 -16.72 22.49 22.02
N GLY A 451 -16.32 22.40 23.32
CA GLY A 451 -16.91 21.45 24.27
C GLY A 451 -16.57 19.99 23.95
N GLY A 452 -15.54 19.75 23.13
CA GLY A 452 -15.08 18.43 22.73
C GLY A 452 -14.33 17.70 23.85
N LYS A 453 -14.38 16.36 23.81
CA LYS A 453 -13.55 15.52 24.68
C LYS A 453 -12.08 15.57 24.22
N ARG A 454 -11.19 15.81 25.16
CA ARG A 454 -9.74 15.82 24.90
C ARG A 454 -9.26 14.44 24.39
N VAL A 455 -8.47 14.45 23.33
CA VAL A 455 -7.83 13.27 22.75
C VAL A 455 -6.47 13.07 23.42
N GLU A 456 -6.20 11.84 23.85
CA GLU A 456 -4.89 11.43 24.36
C GLU A 456 -4.04 10.88 23.21
N GLY A 457 -2.73 11.17 23.23
CA GLY A 457 -1.75 10.61 22.30
C GLY A 457 -1.43 9.14 22.61
N HIS A 458 -0.30 8.66 22.07
CA HIS A 458 0.21 7.33 22.39
C HIS A 458 0.44 7.17 23.90
N SER A 459 0.15 5.96 24.41
CA SER A 459 0.45 5.62 25.79
C SER A 459 1.97 5.51 26.04
N GLU A 460 2.40 5.66 27.30
CA GLU A 460 3.80 5.43 27.66
C GLU A 460 4.29 4.01 27.31
N ALA A 461 3.41 3.02 27.38
CA ALA A 461 3.73 1.64 27.02
C ALA A 461 4.00 1.53 25.51
N TRP A 462 3.20 2.18 24.68
CA TRP A 462 3.39 2.23 23.24
C TRP A 462 4.71 2.94 22.89
N LEU A 463 5.00 4.08 23.50
CA LEU A 463 6.23 4.86 23.26
C LEU A 463 7.49 4.02 23.61
N ARG A 464 7.47 3.31 24.73
CA ARG A 464 8.56 2.41 25.12
C ARG A 464 8.77 1.27 24.14
N GLU A 465 7.70 0.66 23.62
CA GLU A 465 7.80 -0.41 22.62
C GLU A 465 8.34 0.12 21.28
N ASP A 466 7.96 1.36 20.90
CA ASP A 466 8.51 2.02 19.72
C ASP A 466 10.02 2.29 19.86
N GLU A 467 10.48 2.76 21.01
CA GLU A 467 11.90 2.93 21.33
C GLU A 467 12.66 1.60 21.17
N ILE A 468 12.14 0.50 21.76
CA ILE A 468 12.73 -0.85 21.63
C ILE A 468 12.79 -1.29 20.16
N LYS A 469 11.74 -1.05 19.39
CA LYS A 469 11.71 -1.32 17.93
C LYS A 469 12.83 -0.54 17.24
N MET A 470 12.98 0.75 17.57
CA MET A 470 13.98 1.62 16.96
C MET A 470 15.42 1.22 17.31
N GLU A 471 15.67 0.81 18.55
CA GLU A 471 16.97 0.27 18.97
C GLU A 471 17.34 -1.00 18.18
N LYS A 472 16.41 -1.97 18.10
CA LYS A 472 16.62 -3.22 17.33
C LYS A 472 16.86 -2.94 15.84
N LEU A 473 16.21 -1.93 15.27
CA LEU A 473 16.43 -1.52 13.89
C LEU A 473 17.83 -0.92 13.72
N ARG A 474 18.26 0.00 14.62
CA ARG A 474 19.62 0.59 14.60
C ARG A 474 20.69 -0.48 14.71
N GLU A 475 20.58 -1.40 15.67
CA GLU A 475 21.53 -2.51 15.82
C GLU A 475 21.64 -3.36 14.54
N ARG A 476 20.50 -3.66 13.89
CA ARG A 476 20.50 -4.41 12.61
C ARG A 476 21.20 -3.63 11.50
N PHE A 477 20.98 -2.31 11.41
CA PHE A 477 21.64 -1.46 10.42
C PHE A 477 23.13 -1.28 10.70
N ASP A 478 23.54 -1.16 11.96
CA ASP A 478 24.96 -1.02 12.34
C ASP A 478 25.74 -2.32 12.13
N LYS A 479 25.15 -3.46 12.48
CA LYS A 479 25.70 -4.77 12.18
C LYS A 479 25.91 -4.94 10.67
N LYS A 480 24.93 -4.54 9.87
CA LYS A 480 25.02 -4.53 8.42
C LYS A 480 26.17 -3.66 7.90
N LYS A 481 26.33 -2.42 8.41
CA LYS A 481 27.45 -1.54 8.02
C LYS A 481 28.81 -2.16 8.33
N GLN A 482 28.90 -2.95 9.41
CA GLN A 482 30.12 -3.67 9.78
C GLN A 482 30.36 -4.85 8.82
N GLU A 483 29.34 -5.65 8.51
CA GLU A 483 29.42 -6.77 7.56
C GLU A 483 29.77 -6.27 6.14
N GLU A 484 29.16 -5.18 5.66
CA GLU A 484 29.50 -4.57 4.37
C GLU A 484 30.93 -4.02 4.31
N LYS A 485 31.48 -3.53 5.43
CA LYS A 485 32.89 -3.09 5.52
C LYS A 485 33.85 -4.26 5.50
N GLN A 486 33.51 -5.39 6.13
CA GLN A 486 34.33 -6.59 6.16
C GLN A 486 34.32 -7.33 4.81
N ASP A 487 33.19 -7.37 4.11
CA ASP A 487 33.05 -8.07 2.82
C ASP A 487 33.41 -7.21 1.59
N GLY A 488 33.94 -5.99 1.77
CA GLY A 488 34.37 -5.16 0.65
C GLY A 488 33.23 -4.51 -0.16
N GLY A 489 31.99 -4.51 0.35
CA GLY A 489 30.79 -3.93 -0.26
C GLY A 489 29.88 -4.96 -0.90
N LEU A 490 28.64 -4.55 -1.17
CA LEU A 490 27.59 -5.39 -1.76
C LEU A 490 28.11 -6.20 -2.95
N ARG A 491 28.26 -7.50 -2.76
CA ARG A 491 28.53 -8.43 -3.85
C ARG A 491 27.20 -8.72 -4.55
N ILE A 492 26.98 -8.09 -5.69
CA ILE A 492 25.99 -8.56 -6.64
C ILE A 492 26.58 -9.82 -7.28
N TYR A 493 25.88 -10.95 -7.11
CA TYR A 493 26.33 -12.21 -7.70
C TYR A 493 26.31 -12.09 -9.23
N ASN A 494 27.47 -12.25 -9.84
CA ASN A 494 27.61 -12.41 -11.28
C ASN A 494 27.96 -13.88 -11.56
N PRO A 495 27.06 -14.68 -12.12
CA PRO A 495 27.31 -16.09 -12.39
C PRO A 495 28.46 -16.33 -13.37
N ASN A 496 28.86 -15.32 -14.14
CA ASN A 496 29.89 -15.41 -15.18
C ASN A 496 31.21 -14.69 -14.85
N SER A 497 31.33 -14.05 -13.66
CA SER A 497 32.55 -13.35 -13.27
C SER A 497 33.07 -13.80 -11.91
N ARG A 498 34.42 -13.78 -11.74
CA ARG A 498 35.08 -14.01 -10.45
C ARG A 498 35.30 -12.71 -9.66
N GLU A 499 34.89 -11.53 -10.18
CA GLU A 499 35.14 -10.25 -9.55
C GLU A 499 33.83 -9.52 -9.17
N PRO A 500 33.80 -8.77 -8.04
CA PRO A 500 32.65 -7.99 -7.61
C PRO A 500 32.47 -6.73 -8.47
N LEU A 501 31.20 -6.35 -8.78
CA LEU A 501 30.86 -5.15 -9.51
C LEU A 501 31.19 -3.86 -8.73
N PRO A 502 31.57 -2.75 -9.40
CA PRO A 502 31.88 -1.48 -8.75
C PRO A 502 30.65 -0.84 -8.08
N ARG A 503 30.88 -0.18 -6.95
CA ARG A 503 29.88 0.45 -6.09
C ARG A 503 29.14 1.57 -6.81
N SER A 504 27.81 1.53 -6.84
CA SER A 504 26.98 2.71 -7.00
C SER A 504 26.88 3.45 -5.66
N ASN A 505 27.09 4.78 -5.67
CA ASN A 505 27.11 5.62 -4.47
C ASN A 505 25.78 5.57 -3.73
N TYR A 506 25.68 4.77 -2.66
CA TYR A 506 24.61 4.85 -1.68
C TYR A 506 24.83 6.10 -0.80
N ARG A 507 24.09 7.15 -1.02
CA ARG A 507 23.85 8.14 0.03
C ARG A 507 22.80 7.58 0.97
N LEU A 508 23.26 6.82 1.96
CA LEU A 508 22.49 6.53 3.16
C LEU A 508 22.25 7.84 3.93
N PHE A 509 21.04 8.01 4.39
CA PHE A 509 20.57 9.08 5.24
C PHE A 509 21.63 9.49 6.28
N LYS A 510 22.24 10.66 6.11
CA LYS A 510 22.91 11.32 7.22
C LYS A 510 21.82 11.88 8.14
N GLY A 511 21.72 11.31 9.32
CA GLY A 511 20.98 11.90 10.41
C GLY A 511 21.50 13.32 10.66
N ILE A 512 20.59 14.26 10.77
CA ILE A 512 20.89 15.62 11.22
C ILE A 512 21.23 15.49 12.70
N GLU A 513 22.51 15.67 13.02
CA GLU A 513 22.92 15.94 14.39
C GLU A 513 22.30 17.28 14.81
N SER A 514 21.53 17.23 15.89
CA SER A 514 21.03 18.41 16.57
C SER A 514 22.21 19.17 17.18
N ASN A 515 22.62 20.27 16.57
CA ASN A 515 23.37 21.31 17.26
C ASN A 515 22.82 22.66 16.84
N GLY A 516 22.18 23.31 17.81
CA GLY A 516 21.75 24.68 17.70
C GLY A 516 22.95 25.62 17.55
N ALA A 517 22.84 26.50 16.59
CA ALA A 517 23.31 27.87 16.66
C ALA A 517 22.90 28.59 15.38
N LEU A 518 21.91 29.44 15.49
CA LEU A 518 21.69 30.55 14.56
C LEU A 518 22.98 31.40 14.50
N LYS A 519 23.52 31.58 13.33
CA LYS A 519 24.29 32.79 12.97
C LYS A 519 23.86 33.26 11.59
N GLU A 520 23.22 34.41 11.62
CA GLU A 520 23.08 35.30 10.48
C GLU A 520 24.42 35.55 9.80
N GLN A 521 24.45 35.47 8.48
CA GLN A 521 25.26 36.38 7.67
C GLN A 521 24.60 36.57 6.33
N VAL A 522 24.18 37.78 6.14
CA VAL A 522 23.79 38.45 4.89
C VAL A 522 25.06 38.82 4.13
N VAL A 523 24.89 38.94 2.79
CA VAL A 523 25.71 39.70 1.81
C VAL A 523 26.74 38.91 1.00
N GLY A 524 26.48 38.95 -0.30
CA GLY A 524 27.43 38.77 -1.38
C GLY A 524 26.76 38.24 -2.61
#